data_768fe42faea4bfe638ed281e4cb7aad5
#
_entry.id   768fe42faea4bfe638ed281e4cb7aad5
#
_cell.length_a   1.000
_cell.length_b   1.000
_cell.length_c   1.000
_cell.angle_alpha   90.00
_cell.angle_beta   90.00
_cell.angle_gamma   90.00
#
_symmetry.space_group_name_H-M   'P 1'
#
loop_
_entity.id
_entity.type
_entity.pdbx_description
1 polymer ?
#
loop_
_entity_poly.entity_id
_entity_poly.type
_entity_poly.pdbx_seq_one_letter_code
_entity_poly.pdbx_strand_id
1 'polypeptide(L)'
;RPGRCFAASPGRHPMNIGLIIIGDEILSGKRQDKHLPKVIELLAARGLALKWARYAGDDRALITQSLQHALASGDLVFSCGGIGATPDDHTRQSAAAALGVPLALHPQARELIIERVRDVAAEQGVPFEPERADNVHRLNMGVFPEGASIIPNPYNKIPGFSVGHVHFVPGFPVMAWPMIEWVLDQRYAHLHGGHVQHERSVIVFGAMEAALTPLMEELEQRFPGVKVFSLPSVDHPTYGRHIELGVKAASGLDEAFAALKAGLVALSAELGPELVR
;
A
#
# COMPACT_ATOMS: atom_id res chain seq x y z
N ARG A 1 -33.32 -10.29 13.96
CA ARG A 1 -33.32 -10.18 12.50
C ARG A 1 -32.02 -10.75 12.02
N PRO A 2 -31.94 -11.65 11.01
CA PRO A 2 -30.73 -12.31 10.59
C PRO A 2 -29.80 -11.34 9.85
N GLY A 3 -28.50 -11.53 10.05
CA GLY A 3 -27.42 -10.70 9.51
C GLY A 3 -27.48 -10.60 7.97
N ARG A 4 -27.29 -9.40 7.46
CA ARG A 4 -27.10 -9.18 6.02
C ARG A 4 -25.72 -9.70 5.62
N CYS A 5 -25.70 -10.84 4.95
CA CYS A 5 -24.58 -11.22 4.11
C CYS A 5 -24.44 -10.17 2.98
N PHE A 6 -23.32 -9.48 2.94
CA PHE A 6 -22.95 -8.70 1.78
C PHE A 6 -22.62 -9.66 0.64
N ALA A 7 -23.61 -9.93 -0.20
CA ALA A 7 -23.42 -10.65 -1.45
C ALA A 7 -22.69 -9.71 -2.42
N ALA A 8 -21.51 -10.13 -2.87
CA ALA A 8 -20.78 -9.46 -3.93
C ALA A 8 -21.59 -9.53 -5.24
N SER A 9 -21.86 -8.39 -5.86
CA SER A 9 -22.49 -8.28 -7.17
C SER A 9 -21.55 -8.77 -8.28
N PRO A 10 -22.05 -9.43 -9.34
CA PRO A 10 -21.23 -9.96 -10.42
C PRO A 10 -20.89 -8.86 -11.44
N GLY A 11 -19.71 -8.35 -11.31
CA GLY A 11 -19.04 -7.46 -12.23
C GLY A 11 -17.63 -7.26 -11.68
N ARG A 12 -16.75 -8.27 -11.86
CA ARG A 12 -15.38 -8.18 -11.32
C ARG A 12 -14.60 -7.12 -12.09
N HIS A 13 -14.66 -5.87 -11.61
CA HIS A 13 -13.53 -4.98 -11.82
C HIS A 13 -12.29 -5.63 -11.18
N PRO A 14 -11.13 -5.58 -11.82
CA PRO A 14 -9.91 -6.07 -11.21
C PRO A 14 -9.74 -5.34 -9.86
N MET A 15 -9.51 -6.11 -8.78
CA MET A 15 -9.31 -5.57 -7.44
C MET A 15 -8.07 -4.66 -7.47
N ASN A 16 -8.26 -3.36 -7.27
CA ASN A 16 -7.15 -2.44 -7.13
C ASN A 16 -6.51 -2.60 -5.74
N ILE A 17 -5.33 -2.01 -5.58
CA ILE A 17 -4.62 -2.00 -4.30
C ILE A 17 -4.40 -0.56 -3.85
N GLY A 18 -4.82 -0.26 -2.64
CA GLY A 18 -4.71 1.04 -2.00
C GLY A 18 -3.87 1.01 -0.73
N LEU A 19 -3.34 2.17 -0.35
CA LEU A 19 -2.59 2.39 0.87
C LEU A 19 -3.10 3.64 1.59
N ILE A 20 -3.34 3.52 2.89
CA ILE A 20 -3.63 4.66 3.78
C ILE A 20 -2.50 4.75 4.80
N ILE A 21 -1.92 5.93 4.93
CA ILE A 21 -0.85 6.24 5.88
C ILE A 21 -1.41 7.26 6.85
N ILE A 22 -1.40 6.91 8.14
CA ILE A 22 -2.01 7.70 9.22
C ILE A 22 -0.91 8.14 10.18
N GLY A 23 -0.86 9.45 10.46
CA GLY A 23 0.04 10.03 11.43
C GLY A 23 0.34 11.51 11.15
N ASP A 24 0.12 12.35 12.13
CA ASP A 24 0.44 13.78 12.09
C ASP A 24 1.94 14.05 11.93
N GLU A 25 2.80 13.15 12.43
CA GLU A 25 4.25 13.27 12.32
C GLU A 25 4.74 13.12 10.87
N ILE A 26 3.99 12.40 10.03
CA ILE A 26 4.27 12.30 8.59
C ILE A 26 3.85 13.60 7.89
N LEU A 27 2.65 14.08 8.16
CA LEU A 27 2.12 15.30 7.53
C LEU A 27 2.87 16.56 7.95
N SER A 28 3.37 16.60 9.19
CA SER A 28 4.18 17.72 9.69
C SER A 28 5.65 17.66 9.29
N GLY A 29 6.08 16.57 8.61
CA GLY A 29 7.47 16.37 8.20
C GLY A 29 8.42 16.02 9.36
N LYS A 30 7.92 15.78 10.57
CA LYS A 30 8.74 15.30 11.71
C LYS A 30 9.34 13.92 11.46
N ARG A 31 8.63 13.09 10.69
CA ARG A 31 9.10 11.79 10.18
C ARG A 31 8.85 11.69 8.70
N GLN A 32 9.79 11.08 7.99
CA GLN A 32 9.61 10.74 6.59
C GLN A 32 8.82 9.43 6.48
N ASP A 33 7.84 9.40 5.58
CA ASP A 33 7.15 8.15 5.26
C ASP A 33 8.10 7.14 4.65
N LYS A 34 8.03 5.91 5.16
CA LYS A 34 8.77 4.75 4.66
C LYS A 34 7.84 3.64 4.17
N HIS A 35 6.53 3.79 4.37
CA HIS A 35 5.56 2.76 3.98
C HIS A 35 5.29 2.77 2.49
N LEU A 36 5.05 3.93 1.89
CA LEU A 36 4.73 4.03 0.46
C LEU A 36 5.80 3.37 -0.43
N PRO A 37 7.10 3.73 -0.34
CA PRO A 37 8.12 3.11 -1.17
C PRO A 37 8.24 1.60 -0.90
N LYS A 38 8.13 1.17 0.36
CA LYS A 38 8.24 -0.26 0.69
C LYS A 38 7.04 -1.07 0.21
N VAL A 39 5.83 -0.55 0.34
CA VAL A 39 4.63 -1.23 -0.18
C VAL A 39 4.70 -1.37 -1.71
N ILE A 40 5.18 -0.36 -2.42
CA ILE A 40 5.42 -0.45 -3.87
C ILE A 40 6.40 -1.60 -4.17
N GLU A 41 7.51 -1.69 -3.45
CA GLU A 41 8.50 -2.77 -3.58
C GLU A 41 7.89 -4.16 -3.32
N LEU A 42 7.14 -4.31 -2.20
CA LEU A 42 6.51 -5.58 -1.82
C LEU A 42 5.47 -6.05 -2.83
N LEU A 43 4.72 -5.11 -3.40
CA LEU A 43 3.73 -5.38 -4.45
C LEU A 43 4.43 -5.76 -5.76
N ALA A 44 5.44 -5.00 -6.17
CA ALA A 44 6.19 -5.27 -7.39
C ALA A 44 6.84 -6.65 -7.37
N ALA A 45 7.44 -7.06 -6.24
CA ALA A 45 8.01 -8.40 -6.06
C ALA A 45 6.99 -9.53 -6.25
N ARG A 46 5.69 -9.24 -6.17
CA ARG A 46 4.58 -10.19 -6.36
C ARG A 46 3.82 -9.99 -7.69
N GLY A 47 4.36 -9.14 -8.59
CA GLY A 47 3.70 -8.79 -9.84
C GLY A 47 2.37 -8.05 -9.63
N LEU A 48 2.31 -7.22 -8.59
CA LEU A 48 1.18 -6.39 -8.22
C LEU A 48 1.59 -4.90 -8.29
N ALA A 49 0.62 -4.00 -8.39
CA ALA A 49 0.87 -2.58 -8.44
C ALA A 49 -0.07 -1.79 -7.52
N LEU A 50 0.48 -0.81 -6.83
CA LEU A 50 -0.31 0.14 -6.05
C LEU A 50 -1.09 1.06 -7.00
N LYS A 51 -2.38 1.22 -6.77
CA LYS A 51 -3.26 2.05 -7.59
C LYS A 51 -3.43 3.46 -7.03
N TRP A 52 -3.51 3.55 -5.71
CA TRP A 52 -3.69 4.83 -5.03
C TRP A 52 -3.08 4.79 -3.62
N ALA A 53 -2.70 5.96 -3.12
CA ALA A 53 -2.29 6.16 -1.73
C ALA A 53 -2.96 7.41 -1.17
N ARG A 54 -3.24 7.40 0.13
CA ARG A 54 -3.82 8.52 0.87
C ARG A 54 -3.07 8.71 2.18
N TYR A 55 -2.81 9.96 2.52
CA TYR A 55 -2.26 10.37 3.81
C TYR A 55 -3.37 11.03 4.62
N ALA A 56 -3.44 10.73 5.91
CA ALA A 56 -4.35 11.35 6.86
C ALA A 56 -3.63 11.64 8.17
N GLY A 57 -3.97 12.74 8.81
CA GLY A 57 -3.56 13.03 10.19
C GLY A 57 -4.38 12.21 11.19
N ASP A 58 -4.05 12.39 12.48
CA ASP A 58 -4.69 11.68 13.59
C ASP A 58 -6.06 12.30 13.96
N ASP A 59 -6.85 12.61 12.93
CA ASP A 59 -8.22 13.13 13.04
C ASP A 59 -9.25 12.01 12.79
N ARG A 60 -10.12 11.77 13.78
CA ARG A 60 -11.13 10.69 13.70
C ARG A 60 -12.07 10.82 12.52
N ALA A 61 -12.48 12.03 12.15
CA ALA A 61 -13.44 12.24 11.08
C ALA A 61 -12.79 11.96 9.73
N LEU A 62 -11.56 12.45 9.50
CA LEU A 62 -10.79 12.21 8.28
C LEU A 62 -10.45 10.72 8.11
N ILE A 63 -10.00 10.06 9.19
CA ILE A 63 -9.71 8.61 9.16
C ILE A 63 -10.98 7.83 8.86
N THR A 64 -12.10 8.14 9.54
CA THR A 64 -13.38 7.46 9.30
C THR A 64 -13.83 7.61 7.86
N GLN A 65 -13.79 8.82 7.29
CA GLN A 65 -14.13 9.06 5.88
C GLN A 65 -13.24 8.27 4.93
N SER A 66 -11.92 8.24 5.19
CA SER A 66 -10.96 7.49 4.38
C SER A 66 -11.26 5.99 4.39
N LEU A 67 -11.60 5.46 5.57
CA LEU A 67 -11.95 4.05 5.73
C LEU A 67 -13.31 3.70 5.13
N GLN A 68 -14.32 4.58 5.23
CA GLN A 68 -15.60 4.40 4.53
C GLN A 68 -15.41 4.27 3.03
N HIS A 69 -14.56 5.14 2.45
CA HIS A 69 -14.22 5.05 1.04
C HIS A 69 -13.51 3.73 0.69
N ALA A 70 -12.52 3.33 1.47
CA ALA A 70 -11.79 2.09 1.30
C ALA A 70 -12.70 0.85 1.38
N LEU A 71 -13.59 0.80 2.38
CA LEU A 71 -14.54 -0.30 2.56
C LEU A 71 -15.58 -0.38 1.43
N ALA A 72 -16.00 0.77 0.89
CA ALA A 72 -16.98 0.83 -0.19
C ALA A 72 -16.37 0.53 -1.57
N SER A 73 -15.06 0.73 -1.76
CA SER A 73 -14.39 0.54 -3.06
C SER A 73 -14.28 -0.94 -3.47
N GLY A 74 -14.23 -1.86 -2.50
CA GLY A 74 -13.91 -3.27 -2.75
C GLY A 74 -12.44 -3.53 -3.06
N ASP A 75 -11.57 -2.53 -2.98
CA ASP A 75 -10.13 -2.63 -3.18
C ASP A 75 -9.45 -3.37 -2.01
N LEU A 76 -8.31 -4.00 -2.28
CA LEU A 76 -7.39 -4.44 -1.24
C LEU A 76 -6.66 -3.21 -0.67
N VAL A 77 -6.88 -2.91 0.60
CA VAL A 77 -6.33 -1.70 1.21
C VAL A 77 -5.50 -2.04 2.45
N PHE A 78 -4.29 -1.50 2.52
CA PHE A 78 -3.49 -1.49 3.73
C PHE A 78 -3.61 -0.12 4.41
N SER A 79 -3.87 -0.11 5.72
CA SER A 79 -3.90 1.08 6.57
C SER A 79 -2.78 0.96 7.60
N CYS A 80 -1.81 1.87 7.53
CA CYS A 80 -0.63 1.90 8.39
C CYS A 80 -0.75 3.03 9.41
N GLY A 81 -0.74 2.70 10.70
CA GLY A 81 -0.74 3.67 11.80
C GLY A 81 -2.05 3.77 12.58
N GLY A 82 -1.98 4.39 13.75
CA GLY A 82 -3.12 4.72 14.61
C GLY A 82 -3.83 3.54 15.27
N ILE A 83 -3.19 2.35 15.37
CA ILE A 83 -3.76 1.17 16.04
C ILE A 83 -3.14 0.84 17.40
N GLY A 84 -2.28 1.70 17.92
CA GLY A 84 -1.68 1.57 19.24
C GLY A 84 -2.68 1.82 20.39
N ALA A 85 -2.15 2.11 21.59
CA ALA A 85 -2.95 2.35 22.79
C ALA A 85 -2.81 3.79 23.31
N THR A 86 -2.19 4.70 22.56
CA THR A 86 -2.06 6.10 22.94
C THR A 86 -3.32 6.90 22.59
N PRO A 87 -3.56 8.06 23.22
CA PRO A 87 -4.78 8.84 23.02
C PRO A 87 -5.00 9.34 21.60
N ASP A 88 -3.94 9.46 20.80
CA ASP A 88 -3.94 9.86 19.40
C ASP A 88 -4.17 8.68 18.42
N ASP A 89 -4.17 7.44 18.91
CA ASP A 89 -4.48 6.24 18.13
C ASP A 89 -5.99 6.11 17.89
N HIS A 90 -6.48 6.61 16.77
CA HIS A 90 -7.92 6.68 16.46
C HIS A 90 -8.39 5.65 15.43
N THR A 91 -7.49 4.92 14.76
CA THR A 91 -7.82 4.08 13.60
C THR A 91 -8.80 2.95 13.94
N ARG A 92 -8.69 2.30 15.10
CA ARG A 92 -9.62 1.23 15.52
C ARG A 92 -11.04 1.74 15.71
N GLN A 93 -11.18 2.88 16.37
CA GLN A 93 -12.46 3.54 16.61
C GLN A 93 -13.09 4.04 15.30
N SER A 94 -12.23 4.61 14.42
CA SER A 94 -12.65 5.08 13.10
C SER A 94 -13.09 3.93 12.19
N ALA A 95 -12.41 2.78 12.27
CA ALA A 95 -12.80 1.58 11.53
C ALA A 95 -14.17 1.05 12.00
N ALA A 96 -14.38 0.99 13.32
CA ALA A 96 -15.67 0.59 13.89
C ALA A 96 -16.79 1.55 13.46
N ALA A 97 -16.55 2.85 13.51
CA ALA A 97 -17.50 3.88 13.07
C ALA A 97 -17.80 3.77 11.58
N ALA A 98 -16.78 3.54 10.74
CA ALA A 98 -16.95 3.39 9.29
C ALA A 98 -17.79 2.16 8.93
N LEU A 99 -17.70 1.10 9.72
CA LEU A 99 -18.47 -0.14 9.55
C LEU A 99 -19.85 -0.10 10.22
N GLY A 100 -20.08 0.81 11.17
CA GLY A 100 -21.29 0.84 11.98
C GLY A 100 -21.40 -0.34 12.96
N VAL A 101 -20.26 -0.85 13.46
CA VAL A 101 -20.19 -1.96 14.41
C VAL A 101 -19.52 -1.53 15.73
N PRO A 102 -19.79 -2.21 16.87
CA PRO A 102 -19.09 -1.92 18.10
C PRO A 102 -17.63 -2.40 18.07
N LEU A 103 -16.85 -1.88 19.01
CA LEU A 103 -15.52 -2.38 19.33
C LEU A 103 -15.63 -3.48 20.41
N ALA A 104 -14.85 -4.55 20.26
CA ALA A 104 -14.75 -5.62 21.25
C ALA A 104 -13.30 -6.11 21.38
N LEU A 105 -12.92 -6.54 22.59
CA LEU A 105 -11.63 -7.20 22.79
C LEU A 105 -11.66 -8.55 22.07
N HIS A 106 -10.82 -8.68 21.05
CA HIS A 106 -10.74 -9.91 20.26
C HIS A 106 -10.09 -11.04 21.08
N PRO A 107 -10.71 -12.21 21.20
CA PRO A 107 -10.21 -13.28 22.07
C PRO A 107 -8.78 -13.69 21.79
N GLN A 108 -8.44 -13.93 20.53
CA GLN A 108 -7.09 -14.31 20.12
C GLN A 108 -6.08 -13.17 20.32
N ALA A 109 -6.49 -11.91 20.11
CA ALA A 109 -5.62 -10.76 20.37
C ALA A 109 -5.31 -10.65 21.87
N ARG A 110 -6.29 -10.90 22.73
CA ARG A 110 -6.08 -10.95 24.18
C ARG A 110 -5.01 -11.97 24.55
N GLU A 111 -5.11 -13.18 24.02
CA GLU A 111 -4.13 -14.26 24.29
C GLU A 111 -2.72 -13.84 23.87
N LEU A 112 -2.56 -13.32 22.67
CA LEU A 112 -1.26 -12.87 22.12
C LEU A 112 -0.66 -11.70 22.92
N ILE A 113 -1.48 -10.74 23.34
CA ILE A 113 -1.03 -9.62 24.17
C ILE A 113 -0.58 -10.11 25.55
N ILE A 114 -1.33 -11.00 26.19
CA ILE A 114 -0.96 -11.61 27.47
C ILE A 114 0.32 -12.43 27.33
N GLU A 115 0.48 -13.18 26.24
CA GLU A 115 1.72 -13.89 25.95
C GLU A 115 2.91 -12.92 25.83
N ARG A 116 2.73 -11.78 25.12
CA ARG A 116 3.77 -10.75 25.04
C ARG A 116 4.10 -10.13 26.40
N VAL A 117 3.11 -9.88 27.24
CA VAL A 117 3.34 -9.43 28.63
C VAL A 117 4.20 -10.43 29.41
N ARG A 118 3.96 -11.72 29.23
CA ARG A 118 4.76 -12.79 29.86
C ARG A 118 6.19 -12.79 29.34
N ASP A 119 6.38 -12.68 28.03
CA ASP A 119 7.71 -12.62 27.41
C ASP A 119 8.51 -11.42 27.94
N VAL A 120 7.89 -10.24 27.99
CA VAL A 120 8.54 -9.02 28.51
C VAL A 120 8.91 -9.17 29.98
N ALA A 121 8.05 -9.76 30.79
CA ALA A 121 8.35 -10.02 32.20
C ALA A 121 9.56 -10.95 32.35
N ALA A 122 9.63 -12.01 31.53
CA ALA A 122 10.76 -12.92 31.50
C ALA A 122 12.06 -12.26 31.00
N GLU A 123 11.98 -11.46 29.92
CA GLU A 123 13.10 -10.68 29.39
C GLU A 123 13.70 -9.70 30.41
N GLN A 124 12.84 -9.11 31.26
CA GLN A 124 13.23 -8.15 32.29
C GLN A 124 13.54 -8.77 33.66
N GLY A 125 13.31 -10.08 33.81
CA GLY A 125 13.50 -10.76 35.09
C GLY A 125 12.55 -10.29 36.21
N VAL A 126 11.33 -9.84 35.83
CA VAL A 126 10.29 -9.38 36.76
C VAL A 126 9.11 -10.35 36.82
N PRO A 127 8.28 -10.33 37.90
CA PRO A 127 7.09 -11.18 37.97
C PRO A 127 6.12 -10.93 36.82
N PHE A 128 5.46 -11.99 36.37
CA PHE A 128 4.35 -11.89 35.42
C PHE A 128 3.08 -11.45 36.15
N GLU A 129 2.67 -10.20 35.89
CA GLU A 129 1.52 -9.55 36.52
C GLU A 129 0.50 -9.09 35.46
N PRO A 130 -0.31 -9.96 34.88
CA PRO A 130 -1.23 -9.61 33.81
C PRO A 130 -2.31 -8.61 34.24
N GLU A 131 -2.65 -8.57 35.51
CA GLU A 131 -3.66 -7.66 36.09
C GLU A 131 -3.08 -6.28 36.46
N ARG A 132 -1.80 -6.04 36.30
CA ARG A 132 -1.19 -4.72 36.55
C ARG A 132 -1.79 -3.73 35.56
N ALA A 133 -2.07 -2.49 36.04
CA ALA A 133 -2.84 -1.50 35.28
C ALA A 133 -2.29 -1.20 33.88
N ASP A 134 -0.97 -1.14 33.71
CA ASP A 134 -0.35 -0.94 32.41
C ASP A 134 -0.50 -2.16 31.46
N ASN A 135 -0.49 -3.38 31.99
CA ASN A 135 -0.73 -4.60 31.21
C ASN A 135 -2.21 -4.73 30.82
N VAL A 136 -3.13 -4.36 31.72
CA VAL A 136 -4.55 -4.25 31.38
C VAL A 136 -4.77 -3.19 30.29
N HIS A 137 -4.11 -2.03 30.41
CA HIS A 137 -4.19 -0.99 29.37
C HIS A 137 -3.69 -1.48 28.01
N ARG A 138 -2.67 -2.33 27.96
CA ARG A 138 -2.17 -2.92 26.70
C ARG A 138 -3.22 -3.75 25.96
N LEU A 139 -4.21 -4.32 26.66
CA LEU A 139 -5.32 -5.05 26.03
C LEU A 139 -6.15 -4.17 25.08
N ASN A 140 -6.10 -2.84 25.24
CA ASN A 140 -6.74 -1.92 24.31
C ASN A 140 -6.22 -2.07 22.87
N MET A 141 -4.96 -2.50 22.68
CA MET A 141 -4.41 -2.80 21.36
C MET A 141 -5.06 -4.02 20.68
N GLY A 142 -5.80 -4.83 21.43
CA GLY A 142 -6.57 -5.96 20.91
C GLY A 142 -8.07 -5.70 20.79
N VAL A 143 -8.52 -4.46 21.06
CA VAL A 143 -9.90 -4.04 20.90
C VAL A 143 -10.15 -3.63 19.46
N PHE A 144 -10.83 -4.48 18.71
CA PHE A 144 -11.06 -4.34 17.28
C PHE A 144 -12.55 -4.18 16.95
N PRO A 145 -12.91 -3.68 15.74
CA PRO A 145 -14.29 -3.77 15.25
C PRO A 145 -14.79 -5.21 15.28
N GLU A 146 -16.05 -5.40 15.69
CA GLU A 146 -16.65 -6.72 15.72
C GLU A 146 -16.61 -7.40 14.35
N GLY A 147 -16.26 -8.69 14.30
CA GLY A 147 -16.05 -9.43 13.05
C GLY A 147 -14.66 -9.29 12.42
N ALA A 148 -13.75 -8.55 13.06
CA ALA A 148 -12.36 -8.47 12.61
C ALA A 148 -11.65 -9.83 12.71
N SER A 149 -10.66 -10.05 11.87
CA SER A 149 -9.73 -11.18 11.93
C SER A 149 -8.30 -10.70 12.20
N ILE A 150 -7.49 -11.55 12.82
CA ILE A 150 -6.12 -11.23 13.24
C ILE A 150 -5.15 -11.19 12.05
N ILE A 151 -4.22 -10.22 12.10
CA ILE A 151 -2.97 -10.25 11.33
C ILE A 151 -1.85 -10.50 12.33
N PRO A 152 -1.10 -11.61 12.23
CA PRO A 152 -0.02 -11.91 13.17
C PRO A 152 1.12 -10.91 13.03
N ASN A 153 1.73 -10.56 14.17
CA ASN A 153 2.88 -9.68 14.24
C ASN A 153 4.10 -10.47 14.74
N PRO A 154 5.04 -10.80 13.85
CA PRO A 154 6.19 -11.61 14.21
C PRO A 154 7.21 -10.87 15.10
N TYR A 155 7.13 -9.55 15.17
CA TYR A 155 8.05 -8.73 15.95
C TYR A 155 7.78 -8.79 17.46
N ASN A 156 6.50 -8.63 17.85
CA ASN A 156 6.15 -8.51 19.28
C ASN A 156 4.85 -9.22 19.66
N LYS A 157 4.27 -10.03 18.79
CA LYS A 157 3.00 -10.77 18.98
C LYS A 157 1.73 -9.91 19.07
N ILE A 158 1.85 -8.58 19.25
CA ILE A 158 0.68 -7.70 19.31
C ILE A 158 0.09 -7.55 17.90
N PRO A 159 -1.10 -8.12 17.64
CA PRO A 159 -1.57 -8.29 16.27
C PRO A 159 -2.14 -7.00 15.68
N GLY A 160 -2.11 -6.93 14.34
CA GLY A 160 -3.04 -6.10 13.60
C GLY A 160 -4.36 -6.81 13.35
N PHE A 161 -5.22 -6.21 12.56
CA PHE A 161 -6.52 -6.78 12.23
C PHE A 161 -6.95 -6.48 10.79
N SER A 162 -7.92 -7.26 10.32
CA SER A 162 -8.52 -7.07 9.00
C SER A 162 -10.03 -7.08 9.11
N VAL A 163 -10.69 -6.25 8.29
CA VAL A 163 -12.13 -6.29 8.06
C VAL A 163 -12.37 -6.28 6.56
N GLY A 164 -12.97 -7.34 6.04
CA GLY A 164 -13.10 -7.52 4.60
C GLY A 164 -11.73 -7.48 3.90
N HIS A 165 -11.57 -6.56 2.96
CA HIS A 165 -10.33 -6.35 2.19
C HIS A 165 -9.47 -5.19 2.72
N VAL A 166 -9.81 -4.62 3.88
CA VAL A 166 -9.03 -3.56 4.53
C VAL A 166 -8.23 -4.16 5.69
N HIS A 167 -6.92 -3.94 5.67
CA HIS A 167 -5.94 -4.54 6.57
C HIS A 167 -5.21 -3.47 7.35
N PHE A 168 -5.23 -3.58 8.67
CA PHE A 168 -4.73 -2.56 9.59
C PHE A 168 -3.46 -3.05 10.28
N VAL A 169 -2.39 -2.31 10.11
CA VAL A 169 -1.06 -2.60 10.67
C VAL A 169 -0.50 -1.39 11.43
N PRO A 170 0.44 -1.58 12.38
CA PRO A 170 1.07 -0.47 13.08
C PRO A 170 1.79 0.50 12.15
N GLY A 171 2.06 1.72 12.64
CA GLY A 171 2.88 2.72 11.93
C GLY A 171 4.39 2.43 11.94
N PHE A 172 4.86 1.43 12.69
CA PHE A 172 6.27 1.08 12.77
C PHE A 172 6.68 0.13 11.64
N PRO A 173 7.65 0.51 10.77
CA PRO A 173 8.10 -0.30 9.64
C PRO A 173 8.49 -1.74 10.00
N VAL A 174 9.24 -1.92 11.07
CA VAL A 174 9.71 -3.24 11.54
C VAL A 174 8.55 -4.21 11.85
N MET A 175 7.39 -3.69 12.19
CA MET A 175 6.16 -4.47 12.44
C MET A 175 5.28 -4.53 11.19
N ALA A 176 4.99 -3.38 10.59
CA ALA A 176 4.04 -3.26 9.50
C ALA A 176 4.43 -4.07 8.25
N TRP A 177 5.70 -4.03 7.85
CA TRP A 177 6.12 -4.65 6.60
C TRP A 177 5.98 -6.18 6.60
N PRO A 178 6.46 -6.93 7.60
CA PRO A 178 6.22 -8.37 7.66
C PRO A 178 4.73 -8.73 7.76
N MET A 179 3.91 -7.88 8.38
CA MET A 179 2.48 -8.09 8.48
C MET A 179 1.79 -7.89 7.13
N ILE A 180 2.21 -6.89 6.34
CA ILE A 180 1.72 -6.67 4.97
C ILE A 180 2.12 -7.86 4.08
N GLU A 181 3.36 -8.32 4.15
CA GLU A 181 3.83 -9.49 3.41
C GLU A 181 2.99 -10.73 3.76
N TRP A 182 2.77 -10.96 5.05
CA TRP A 182 1.93 -12.07 5.49
C TRP A 182 0.52 -12.01 4.90
N VAL A 183 -0.12 -10.83 4.89
CA VAL A 183 -1.44 -10.67 4.28
C VAL A 183 -1.40 -10.97 2.79
N LEU A 184 -0.43 -10.41 2.06
CA LEU A 184 -0.28 -10.63 0.62
C LEU A 184 -0.08 -12.11 0.29
N ASP A 185 0.76 -12.80 1.06
CA ASP A 185 1.15 -14.18 0.78
C ASP A 185 0.11 -15.20 1.27
N GLN A 186 -0.57 -14.95 2.39
CA GLN A 186 -1.54 -15.89 2.95
C GLN A 186 -2.97 -15.68 2.44
N ARG A 187 -3.35 -14.45 2.11
CA ARG A 187 -4.74 -14.13 1.74
C ARG A 187 -4.90 -13.79 0.26
N TYR A 188 -3.86 -13.29 -0.39
CA TYR A 188 -3.93 -12.75 -1.75
C TYR A 188 -2.90 -13.38 -2.71
N ALA A 189 -2.34 -14.53 -2.36
CA ALA A 189 -1.42 -15.25 -3.24
C ALA A 189 -2.02 -15.52 -4.64
N HIS A 190 -3.34 -15.68 -4.73
CA HIS A 190 -4.06 -15.87 -5.99
C HIS A 190 -4.04 -14.66 -6.92
N LEU A 191 -3.66 -13.47 -6.44
CA LEU A 191 -3.49 -12.25 -7.24
C LEU A 191 -2.07 -12.10 -7.78
N HIS A 192 -1.10 -12.88 -7.27
CA HIS A 192 0.29 -12.74 -7.67
C HIS A 192 0.48 -13.00 -9.16
N GLY A 193 1.33 -12.18 -9.81
CA GLY A 193 1.60 -12.27 -11.24
C GLY A 193 0.50 -11.68 -12.13
N GLY A 194 -0.61 -11.16 -11.55
CA GLY A 194 -1.75 -10.64 -12.32
C GLY A 194 -1.48 -9.33 -13.08
N HIS A 195 -0.43 -8.62 -12.72
CA HIS A 195 -0.05 -7.33 -13.29
C HIS A 195 1.45 -7.25 -13.60
N VAL A 196 2.00 -8.27 -14.24
CA VAL A 196 3.36 -8.17 -14.76
C VAL A 196 3.30 -7.21 -15.96
N GLN A 197 3.55 -5.93 -15.71
CA GLN A 197 3.84 -4.97 -16.76
C GLN A 197 5.36 -4.88 -16.90
N HIS A 198 5.84 -5.13 -18.09
CA HIS A 198 7.24 -4.88 -18.43
C HIS A 198 7.36 -3.46 -18.96
N GLU A 199 8.47 -2.82 -18.65
CA GLU A 199 8.77 -1.47 -19.11
C GLU A 199 10.07 -1.47 -19.91
N ARG A 200 10.06 -0.70 -21.00
CA ARG A 200 11.27 -0.34 -21.75
C ARG A 200 11.27 1.14 -22.02
N SER A 201 12.39 1.79 -21.76
CA SER A 201 12.55 3.21 -21.98
C SER A 201 13.89 3.54 -22.61
N VAL A 202 14.01 4.76 -23.09
CA VAL A 202 15.24 5.32 -23.64
C VAL A 202 15.40 6.73 -23.11
N ILE A 203 16.64 7.11 -22.81
CA ILE A 203 16.98 8.48 -22.44
C ILE A 203 17.01 9.33 -23.71
N VAL A 204 16.30 10.46 -23.70
CA VAL A 204 16.20 11.40 -24.82
C VAL A 204 16.77 12.74 -24.39
N PHE A 205 17.76 13.22 -25.11
CA PHE A 205 18.40 14.50 -24.84
C PHE A 205 17.88 15.60 -25.76
N GLY A 206 17.92 16.84 -25.27
CA GLY A 206 17.62 18.04 -26.07
C GLY A 206 16.17 18.17 -26.56
N ALA A 207 15.30 17.19 -26.30
CA ALA A 207 13.91 17.24 -26.70
C ALA A 207 13.05 18.00 -25.70
N MET A 208 12.01 18.62 -26.21
CA MET A 208 10.93 19.18 -25.39
C MET A 208 9.75 18.18 -25.35
N GLU A 209 9.17 17.96 -24.20
CA GLU A 209 8.08 16.99 -24.00
C GLU A 209 6.89 17.27 -24.95
N ALA A 210 6.54 18.54 -25.16
CA ALA A 210 5.49 18.95 -26.09
C ALA A 210 5.72 18.48 -27.54
N ALA A 211 6.99 18.37 -27.96
CA ALA A 211 7.33 17.89 -29.29
C ALA A 211 7.21 16.37 -29.43
N LEU A 212 7.24 15.65 -28.30
CA LEU A 212 7.14 14.19 -28.25
C LEU A 212 5.69 13.72 -28.07
N THR A 213 4.80 14.59 -27.58
CA THR A 213 3.40 14.27 -27.29
C THR A 213 2.65 13.62 -28.46
N PRO A 214 2.72 14.14 -29.71
CA PRO A 214 2.02 13.50 -30.84
C PRO A 214 2.47 12.06 -31.09
N LEU A 215 3.75 11.76 -30.94
CA LEU A 215 4.30 10.41 -31.04
C LEU A 215 3.77 9.50 -29.94
N MET A 216 3.67 10.01 -28.71
CA MET A 216 3.15 9.27 -27.57
C MET A 216 1.68 8.90 -27.79
N GLU A 217 0.86 9.84 -28.26
CA GLU A 217 -0.55 9.62 -28.57
C GLU A 217 -0.75 8.62 -29.72
N GLU A 218 0.03 8.74 -30.79
CA GLU A 218 0.03 7.80 -31.90
C GLU A 218 0.33 6.36 -31.44
N LEU A 219 1.34 6.18 -30.58
CA LEU A 219 1.73 4.86 -30.08
C LEU A 219 0.63 4.23 -29.22
N GLU A 220 -0.02 5.00 -28.33
CA GLU A 220 -1.13 4.46 -27.52
C GLU A 220 -2.35 4.09 -28.38
N GLN A 221 -2.60 4.81 -29.48
CA GLN A 221 -3.66 4.46 -30.43
C GLN A 221 -3.32 3.23 -31.25
N ARG A 222 -2.06 3.11 -31.68
CA ARG A 222 -1.58 2.02 -32.55
C ARG A 222 -1.40 0.70 -31.81
N PHE A 223 -1.08 0.75 -30.51
CA PHE A 223 -0.83 -0.42 -29.69
C PHE A 223 -1.80 -0.48 -28.49
N PRO A 224 -3.02 -1.01 -28.67
CA PRO A 224 -3.97 -1.13 -27.58
C PRO A 224 -3.40 -1.92 -26.39
N GLY A 225 -3.51 -1.37 -25.16
CA GLY A 225 -2.97 -1.97 -23.95
C GLY A 225 -1.53 -1.55 -23.62
N VAL A 226 -0.84 -0.86 -24.51
CA VAL A 226 0.43 -0.18 -24.23
C VAL A 226 0.15 1.20 -23.63
N LYS A 227 0.93 1.57 -22.64
CA LYS A 227 0.97 2.92 -22.08
C LYS A 227 2.32 3.55 -22.32
N VAL A 228 2.32 4.78 -22.80
CA VAL A 228 3.54 5.57 -22.96
C VAL A 228 3.74 6.45 -21.74
N PHE A 229 4.96 6.59 -21.26
CA PHE A 229 5.30 7.47 -20.16
C PHE A 229 6.47 8.37 -20.50
N SER A 230 6.48 9.55 -19.92
CA SER A 230 7.53 10.56 -20.04
C SER A 230 7.92 11.01 -18.63
N LEU A 231 9.22 10.95 -18.33
CA LEU A 231 9.78 11.34 -17.05
C LEU A 231 10.90 12.38 -17.30
N PRO A 232 10.57 13.67 -17.37
CA PRO A 232 11.56 14.71 -17.53
C PRO A 232 12.39 14.89 -16.26
N SER A 233 13.69 15.10 -16.43
CA SER A 233 14.63 15.40 -15.36
C SER A 233 15.55 16.55 -15.79
N VAL A 234 15.89 17.43 -14.83
CA VAL A 234 16.74 18.61 -15.09
C VAL A 234 18.14 18.52 -14.50
N ASP A 235 18.32 17.67 -13.49
CA ASP A 235 19.52 17.61 -12.65
C ASP A 235 20.00 16.18 -12.33
N HIS A 236 19.69 15.22 -13.19
CA HIS A 236 20.12 13.84 -12.97
C HIS A 236 21.65 13.73 -12.97
N PRO A 237 22.26 13.06 -11.96
CA PRO A 237 23.71 13.06 -11.76
C PRO A 237 24.51 12.46 -12.94
N THR A 238 23.92 11.54 -13.70
CA THR A 238 24.58 10.87 -14.82
C THR A 238 24.20 11.47 -16.17
N TYR A 239 22.92 11.82 -16.38
CA TYR A 239 22.39 12.21 -17.68
C TYR A 239 22.09 13.72 -17.77
N GLY A 240 22.20 14.47 -16.66
CA GLY A 240 21.83 15.88 -16.64
C GLY A 240 20.38 16.10 -17.04
N ARG A 241 20.12 17.12 -17.87
CA ARG A 241 18.79 17.39 -18.39
C ARG A 241 18.43 16.42 -19.50
N HIS A 242 17.36 15.64 -19.30
CA HIS A 242 16.89 14.64 -20.25
C HIS A 242 15.40 14.33 -20.04
N ILE A 243 14.83 13.54 -20.92
CA ILE A 243 13.54 12.88 -20.75
C ILE A 243 13.77 11.38 -20.82
N GLU A 244 13.38 10.63 -19.81
CA GLU A 244 13.22 9.19 -19.94
C GLU A 244 11.86 8.94 -20.59
N LEU A 245 11.83 8.48 -21.83
CA LEU A 245 10.62 8.17 -22.59
C LEU A 245 10.50 6.66 -22.76
N GLY A 246 9.36 6.10 -22.39
CA GLY A 246 9.20 4.67 -22.40
C GLY A 246 7.78 4.19 -22.66
N VAL A 247 7.68 2.88 -22.80
CA VAL A 247 6.43 2.15 -22.98
C VAL A 247 6.34 1.07 -21.91
N LYS A 248 5.12 0.81 -21.44
CA LYS A 248 4.80 -0.28 -20.52
C LYS A 248 3.59 -1.06 -21.00
N ALA A 249 3.67 -2.37 -20.92
CA ALA A 249 2.61 -3.28 -21.35
C ALA A 249 2.78 -4.67 -20.74
N ALA A 250 1.69 -5.42 -20.69
CA ALA A 250 1.72 -6.85 -20.36
C ALA A 250 2.14 -7.72 -21.58
N SER A 251 1.95 -7.22 -22.81
CA SER A 251 2.30 -7.90 -24.07
C SER A 251 2.54 -6.86 -25.17
N GLY A 252 3.25 -7.25 -26.24
CA GLY A 252 3.54 -6.35 -27.36
C GLY A 252 4.55 -5.23 -27.05
N LEU A 253 5.29 -5.35 -25.95
CA LEU A 253 6.21 -4.32 -25.48
C LEU A 253 7.35 -4.04 -26.48
N ASP A 254 7.97 -5.09 -27.04
CA ASP A 254 9.12 -4.94 -27.92
C ASP A 254 8.75 -4.25 -29.23
N GLU A 255 7.59 -4.55 -29.79
CA GLU A 255 7.09 -3.92 -31.01
C GLU A 255 6.76 -2.45 -30.78
N ALA A 256 6.09 -2.13 -29.66
CA ALA A 256 5.78 -0.76 -29.28
C ALA A 256 7.04 0.05 -28.99
N PHE A 257 8.02 -0.55 -28.33
CA PHE A 257 9.31 0.12 -28.04
C PHE A 257 10.13 0.35 -29.32
N ALA A 258 10.14 -0.60 -30.25
CA ALA A 258 10.77 -0.41 -31.54
C ALA A 258 10.12 0.74 -32.33
N ALA A 259 8.80 0.83 -32.31
CA ALA A 259 8.06 1.92 -32.94
C ALA A 259 8.34 3.28 -32.26
N LEU A 260 8.44 3.31 -30.92
CA LEU A 260 8.85 4.50 -30.16
C LEU A 260 10.21 5.01 -30.63
N LYS A 261 11.22 4.14 -30.70
CA LYS A 261 12.57 4.51 -31.16
C LYS A 261 12.57 5.01 -32.61
N ALA A 262 11.85 4.35 -33.49
CA ALA A 262 11.73 4.76 -34.88
C ALA A 262 11.10 6.19 -34.98
N GLY A 263 10.07 6.47 -34.20
CA GLY A 263 9.45 7.80 -34.15
C GLY A 263 10.42 8.86 -33.61
N LEU A 264 11.18 8.56 -32.57
CA LEU A 264 12.19 9.47 -32.02
C LEU A 264 13.31 9.79 -33.04
N VAL A 265 13.76 8.80 -33.78
CA VAL A 265 14.74 8.99 -34.84
C VAL A 265 14.15 9.89 -35.95
N ALA A 266 12.90 9.68 -36.35
CA ALA A 266 12.23 10.52 -37.33
C ALA A 266 12.10 11.99 -36.88
N LEU A 267 11.99 12.23 -35.58
CA LEU A 267 12.00 13.56 -34.96
C LEU A 267 13.40 14.12 -34.73
N SER A 268 14.43 13.42 -35.19
CA SER A 268 15.84 13.79 -34.99
C SER A 268 16.24 13.97 -33.51
N ALA A 269 15.59 13.22 -32.61
CA ALA A 269 15.91 13.26 -31.20
C ALA A 269 17.26 12.55 -30.92
N GLU A 270 18.04 13.12 -30.02
CA GLU A 270 19.29 12.50 -29.56
C GLU A 270 18.97 11.42 -28.53
N LEU A 271 19.34 10.16 -28.85
CA LEU A 271 19.03 8.99 -28.00
C LEU A 271 20.24 8.60 -27.14
N GLY A 272 20.01 8.41 -25.88
CA GLY A 272 20.92 7.84 -24.89
C GLY A 272 20.69 6.36 -24.64
N PRO A 273 21.08 5.87 -23.45
CA PRO A 273 20.92 4.45 -23.07
C PRO A 273 19.46 4.01 -23.00
N GLU A 274 19.24 2.72 -23.30
CA GLU A 274 17.97 2.04 -23.08
C GLU A 274 17.93 1.45 -21.67
N LEU A 275 16.75 1.46 -21.07
CA LEU A 275 16.47 0.87 -19.75
C LEU A 275 15.37 -0.19 -19.88
N VAL A 276 15.54 -1.29 -19.16
CA VAL A 276 14.57 -2.40 -19.08
C VAL A 276 14.24 -2.63 -17.61
N ARG A 277 12.94 -2.65 -17.29
CA ARG A 277 12.47 -2.88 -15.92
C ARG A 277 11.29 -3.86 -15.87
#